data_19b9adc46bbac1232f450e395b21c035
#
_entry.id   19b9adc46bbac1232f450e395b21c035
#
_cell.length_a   1.000
_cell.length_b   1.000
_cell.length_c   1.000
_cell.angle_alpha   90.00
_cell.angle_beta   90.00
_cell.angle_gamma   90.00
#
_symmetry.space_group_name_H-M   'P 1'
#
loop_
_entity.id
_entity.type
_entity.pdbx_description
1 polymer ?
#
loop_
_entity_poly.entity_id
_entity_poly.type
_entity_poly.pdbx_seq_one_letter_code
_entity_poly.pdbx_strand_id
1 'polypeptide(L)'
;MNHTINNKKNKTGAVYFMENKKRGSFSGGIGFVLAAAGSAVGLGNLWRFPYLAAQYGGGIFILVYIILALTFGFTLMTTEIAIGRKTKLSPTRAYGNIDKRFAFIGPISFIIPVIILPYYCVIGGWVIKYVTVFATGQDMAAADGLFFANFIGQEYAPLVFFFIFLGLTALIVVLGVEKGIEKVSKYLMPVLILLAIVICIYIMFIPGAGAGIKYYLLPDFSKFSFKTVCAAMGQMFYSMSLAMGIMITYGSYTRDDVSLVKSVNGIEIFDTGIALLAGMMVVPAVYIFSGEAGTSQSGAGLMFMTLPKVFSQMPGGRFIGFMFFALVFLAALTSSVSIMEAITSMLIDRFHISRVLSCAIIIVVAVVLGIPCSLGNGIWSHITIMGMDFLTFFDFISNSLLLPIVAFFTCIMIGWFVGADYIIDEAAKNGEKFGREKIYRVMVKYIAPVLLLIILVFYTLAQFGIIKY
;
A
#
# COMPACT_ATOMS: atom_id res chain seq x y z
N MET A 1 -54.27 -26.09 3.49
CA MET A 1 -54.07 -26.67 2.18
C MET A 1 -52.58 -26.94 2.00
N ASN A 2 -52.26 -28.25 1.93
CA ASN A 2 -50.92 -28.80 2.00
C ASN A 2 -50.09 -28.46 0.74
N HIS A 3 -48.86 -27.99 0.89
CA HIS A 3 -47.85 -28.09 -0.15
C HIS A 3 -46.78 -29.11 0.24
N THR A 4 -46.82 -30.17 -0.48
CA THR A 4 -46.02 -31.39 -0.42
C THR A 4 -44.56 -31.09 -0.75
N ILE A 5 -43.66 -31.37 0.19
CA ILE A 5 -42.20 -31.34 -0.02
C ILE A 5 -41.80 -32.65 -0.68
N ASN A 6 -41.30 -32.57 -1.91
CA ASN A 6 -40.82 -33.72 -2.69
C ASN A 6 -39.36 -34.04 -2.27
N ASN A 7 -39.22 -35.06 -1.43
CA ASN A 7 -37.94 -35.59 -0.94
C ASN A 7 -37.34 -36.56 -1.99
N LYS A 8 -36.38 -36.11 -2.78
CA LYS A 8 -35.48 -37.00 -3.53
C LYS A 8 -34.27 -37.33 -2.65
N LYS A 9 -34.33 -38.51 -2.00
CA LYS A 9 -33.19 -39.17 -1.36
C LYS A 9 -32.20 -39.63 -2.44
N ASN A 10 -31.03 -39.01 -2.56
CA ASN A 10 -29.87 -39.62 -3.19
C ASN A 10 -29.00 -40.25 -2.09
N LYS A 11 -28.73 -41.55 -2.31
CA LYS A 11 -27.90 -42.40 -1.45
C LYS A 11 -26.44 -41.98 -1.55
N THR A 12 -25.96 -41.19 -0.62
CA THR A 12 -24.60 -41.22 -0.03
C THR A 12 -24.66 -40.33 1.22
N GLY A 13 -24.60 -40.97 2.38
CA GLY A 13 -24.75 -40.30 3.67
C GLY A 13 -23.52 -39.56 4.09
N ALA A 14 -23.48 -38.29 3.75
CA ALA A 14 -22.76 -37.25 4.46
C ALA A 14 -23.51 -35.95 4.19
N VAL A 15 -24.43 -35.60 5.10
CA VAL A 15 -25.02 -34.27 5.12
C VAL A 15 -23.94 -33.34 5.67
N TYR A 16 -23.15 -32.73 4.77
CA TYR A 16 -22.36 -31.59 5.10
C TYR A 16 -23.31 -30.41 5.34
N PHE A 17 -23.64 -30.17 6.59
CA PHE A 17 -24.12 -28.86 7.04
C PHE A 17 -22.99 -27.88 6.80
N MET A 18 -22.93 -27.30 5.60
CA MET A 18 -22.19 -26.07 5.37
C MET A 18 -22.96 -24.97 6.12
N GLU A 19 -22.59 -24.76 7.38
CA GLU A 19 -22.88 -23.53 8.07
C GLU A 19 -22.29 -22.40 7.20
N ASN A 20 -23.17 -21.62 6.58
CA ASN A 20 -22.82 -20.40 5.85
C ASN A 20 -22.26 -19.41 6.90
N LYS A 21 -21.00 -19.60 7.32
CA LYS A 21 -20.30 -18.60 8.15
C LYS A 21 -20.34 -17.30 7.36
N LYS A 22 -21.19 -16.36 7.80
CA LYS A 22 -21.30 -15.03 7.23
C LYS A 22 -19.88 -14.47 7.07
N ARG A 23 -19.51 -14.13 5.83
CA ARG A 23 -18.26 -13.43 5.53
C ARG A 23 -18.19 -12.19 6.41
N GLY A 24 -17.01 -11.88 6.97
CA GLY A 24 -16.81 -10.65 7.75
C GLY A 24 -17.26 -9.45 6.94
N SER A 25 -17.88 -8.46 7.58
CA SER A 25 -18.32 -7.22 6.94
C SER A 25 -17.88 -6.02 7.75
N PHE A 26 -17.68 -4.89 7.09
CA PHE A 26 -17.52 -3.60 7.77
C PHE A 26 -18.84 -3.16 8.38
N SER A 27 -18.78 -2.46 9.53
CA SER A 27 -19.96 -1.97 10.24
C SER A 27 -20.73 -0.89 9.45
N GLY A 28 -20.04 -0.18 8.53
CA GLY A 28 -20.61 0.86 7.69
C GLY A 28 -19.58 1.54 6.78
N GLY A 29 -20.01 2.57 6.04
CA GLY A 29 -19.17 3.25 5.06
C GLY A 29 -17.93 3.92 5.65
N ILE A 30 -18.04 4.55 6.83
CA ILE A 30 -16.89 5.19 7.49
C ILE A 30 -15.85 4.14 7.90
N GLY A 31 -16.27 3.00 8.45
CA GLY A 31 -15.37 1.91 8.81
C GLY A 31 -14.63 1.36 7.61
N PHE A 32 -15.32 1.16 6.50
CA PHE A 32 -14.72 0.76 5.24
C PHE A 32 -13.70 1.80 4.72
N VAL A 33 -14.09 3.08 4.66
CA VAL A 33 -13.20 4.16 4.16
C VAL A 33 -11.94 4.27 5.01
N LEU A 34 -12.05 4.25 6.35
CA LEU A 34 -10.88 4.34 7.22
C LEU A 34 -9.99 3.11 7.15
N ALA A 35 -10.55 1.91 6.98
CA ALA A 35 -9.76 0.70 6.79
C ALA A 35 -9.03 0.71 5.43
N ALA A 36 -9.72 1.07 4.35
CA ALA A 36 -9.13 1.15 3.02
C ALA A 36 -8.12 2.31 2.89
N ALA A 37 -8.42 3.48 3.48
CA ALA A 37 -7.47 4.59 3.58
C ALA A 37 -6.25 4.19 4.42
N GLY A 38 -6.43 3.47 5.54
CA GLY A 38 -5.32 2.95 6.34
C GLY A 38 -4.47 1.92 5.61
N SER A 39 -5.05 1.22 4.63
CA SER A 39 -4.29 0.36 3.71
C SER A 39 -3.48 1.18 2.70
N ALA A 40 -4.10 2.20 2.11
CA ALA A 40 -3.47 3.06 1.12
C ALA A 40 -2.38 3.94 1.75
N VAL A 41 -2.65 4.53 2.92
CA VAL A 41 -1.67 5.33 3.66
C VAL A 41 -0.65 4.43 4.35
N GLY A 42 0.53 4.31 3.75
CA GLY A 42 1.59 3.42 4.22
C GLY A 42 2.99 4.00 4.04
N LEU A 43 3.97 3.11 3.97
CA LEU A 43 5.37 3.48 3.66
C LEU A 43 5.49 4.19 2.31
N GLY A 44 4.59 3.92 1.37
CA GLY A 44 4.54 4.60 0.08
C GLY A 44 4.38 6.11 0.20
N ASN A 45 3.46 6.58 1.05
CA ASN A 45 3.20 8.00 1.25
C ASN A 45 4.28 8.68 2.08
N LEU A 46 4.75 8.01 3.16
CA LEU A 46 5.63 8.63 4.15
C LEU A 46 7.12 8.51 3.80
N TRP A 47 7.47 7.51 2.99
CA TRP A 47 8.83 7.24 2.59
C TRP A 47 9.07 7.55 1.10
N ARG A 48 8.33 6.83 0.21
CA ARG A 48 8.63 6.85 -1.22
C ARG A 48 8.20 8.16 -1.88
N PHE A 49 7.03 8.67 -1.57
CA PHE A 49 6.51 9.91 -2.16
C PHE A 49 7.40 11.13 -1.91
N PRO A 50 7.88 11.40 -0.67
CA PRO A 50 8.74 12.56 -0.40
C PRO A 50 10.02 12.57 -1.23
N TYR A 51 10.73 11.43 -1.33
CA TYR A 51 11.96 11.43 -2.10
C TYR A 51 11.72 11.54 -3.60
N LEU A 52 10.66 10.92 -4.13
CA LEU A 52 10.32 11.08 -5.54
C LEU A 52 9.91 12.53 -5.84
N ALA A 53 9.13 13.16 -4.99
CA ALA A 53 8.80 14.57 -5.13
C ALA A 53 10.06 15.43 -5.13
N ALA A 54 10.99 15.16 -4.22
CA ALA A 54 12.27 15.89 -4.15
C ALA A 54 13.14 15.66 -5.40
N GLN A 55 13.23 14.43 -5.89
CA GLN A 55 14.07 14.03 -7.02
C GLN A 55 13.52 14.49 -8.38
N TYR A 56 12.19 14.49 -8.54
CA TYR A 56 11.54 14.76 -9.82
C TYR A 56 10.88 16.15 -9.93
N GLY A 57 11.46 17.15 -9.25
CA GLY A 57 11.13 18.55 -9.44
C GLY A 57 10.03 19.11 -8.53
N GLY A 58 9.80 18.51 -7.36
CA GLY A 58 8.90 19.08 -6.35
C GLY A 58 7.47 19.27 -6.86
N GLY A 59 7.05 20.53 -6.99
CA GLY A 59 5.68 20.90 -7.36
C GLY A 59 5.21 20.33 -8.70
N ILE A 60 6.09 20.13 -9.70
CA ILE A 60 5.70 19.51 -10.98
C ILE A 60 5.39 18.02 -10.81
N PHE A 61 6.14 17.31 -9.97
CA PHE A 61 5.83 15.92 -9.62
C PHE A 61 4.47 15.82 -8.92
N ILE A 62 4.20 16.72 -7.96
CA ILE A 62 2.92 16.78 -7.24
C ILE A 62 1.77 17.00 -8.23
N LEU A 63 1.89 17.94 -9.15
CA LEU A 63 0.85 18.21 -10.14
C LEU A 63 0.53 16.97 -10.98
N VAL A 64 1.57 16.29 -11.49
CA VAL A 64 1.41 15.05 -12.25
C VAL A 64 0.77 13.95 -11.39
N TYR A 65 1.23 13.79 -10.15
CA TYR A 65 0.67 12.81 -9.21
C TYR A 65 -0.81 13.04 -8.95
N ILE A 66 -1.24 14.27 -8.68
CA ILE A 66 -2.65 14.61 -8.44
C ILE A 66 -3.51 14.29 -9.67
N ILE A 67 -3.06 14.67 -10.87
CA ILE A 67 -3.78 14.36 -12.12
C ILE A 67 -3.95 12.83 -12.28
N LEU A 68 -2.90 12.07 -12.03
CA LEU A 68 -2.94 10.62 -12.11
C LEU A 68 -3.80 9.99 -11.02
N ALA A 69 -3.77 10.51 -9.80
CA ALA A 69 -4.63 10.03 -8.71
C ALA A 69 -6.12 10.23 -9.07
N LEU A 70 -6.49 11.42 -9.53
CA LEU A 70 -7.87 11.77 -9.89
C LEU A 70 -8.41 11.05 -11.14
N THR A 71 -7.55 10.48 -11.96
CA THR A 71 -7.93 9.81 -13.22
C THR A 71 -7.64 8.32 -13.17
N PHE A 72 -6.39 7.95 -13.20
CA PHE A 72 -5.93 6.56 -13.27
C PHE A 72 -6.13 5.82 -11.94
N GLY A 73 -5.71 6.40 -10.80
CA GLY A 73 -5.88 5.82 -9.47
C GLY A 73 -7.35 5.61 -9.11
N PHE A 74 -8.15 6.65 -9.33
CA PHE A 74 -9.62 6.58 -9.19
C PHE A 74 -10.23 5.43 -10.00
N THR A 75 -9.80 5.27 -11.26
CA THR A 75 -10.34 4.24 -12.15
C THR A 75 -10.07 2.84 -11.65
N LEU A 76 -8.81 2.55 -11.29
CA LEU A 76 -8.44 1.23 -10.80
C LEU A 76 -9.07 0.93 -9.45
N MET A 77 -9.05 1.88 -8.51
CA MET A 77 -9.64 1.71 -7.18
C MET A 77 -11.14 1.44 -7.28
N THR A 78 -11.87 2.21 -8.11
CA THR A 78 -13.30 1.99 -8.36
C THR A 78 -13.54 0.59 -8.92
N THR A 79 -12.73 0.17 -9.90
CA THR A 79 -12.82 -1.15 -10.52
C THR A 79 -12.65 -2.26 -9.50
N GLU A 80 -11.60 -2.23 -8.70
CA GLU A 80 -11.30 -3.29 -7.73
C GLU A 80 -12.34 -3.37 -6.62
N ILE A 81 -12.72 -2.24 -6.03
CA ILE A 81 -13.74 -2.21 -4.97
C ILE A 81 -15.09 -2.71 -5.51
N ALA A 82 -15.47 -2.30 -6.73
CA ALA A 82 -16.70 -2.75 -7.35
C ALA A 82 -16.69 -4.26 -7.66
N ILE A 83 -15.57 -4.79 -8.17
CA ILE A 83 -15.39 -6.24 -8.38
C ILE A 83 -15.64 -6.99 -7.06
N GLY A 84 -14.98 -6.57 -5.99
CA GLY A 84 -15.12 -7.16 -4.66
C GLY A 84 -16.55 -7.08 -4.13
N ARG A 85 -17.18 -5.89 -4.19
CA ARG A 85 -18.53 -5.64 -3.67
C ARG A 85 -19.58 -6.44 -4.43
N LYS A 86 -19.49 -6.48 -5.75
CA LYS A 86 -20.45 -7.19 -6.62
C LYS A 86 -20.35 -8.70 -6.53
N THR A 87 -19.14 -9.24 -6.46
CA THR A 87 -18.93 -10.69 -6.40
C THR A 87 -19.00 -11.25 -4.99
N LYS A 88 -18.73 -10.45 -3.95
CA LYS A 88 -18.57 -10.87 -2.55
C LYS A 88 -17.48 -11.95 -2.38
N LEU A 89 -16.48 -11.95 -3.28
CA LEU A 89 -15.39 -12.93 -3.33
C LEU A 89 -14.04 -12.23 -3.22
N SER A 90 -13.04 -12.97 -2.74
CA SER A 90 -11.64 -12.53 -2.81
C SER A 90 -11.10 -12.64 -4.24
N PRO A 91 -9.97 -11.98 -4.57
CA PRO A 91 -9.41 -11.95 -5.93
C PRO A 91 -9.25 -13.33 -6.57
N THR A 92 -8.81 -14.35 -5.81
CA THR A 92 -8.59 -15.71 -6.32
C THR A 92 -9.82 -16.34 -6.97
N ARG A 93 -11.02 -15.90 -6.60
CA ARG A 93 -12.28 -16.39 -7.15
C ARG A 93 -13.08 -15.34 -7.91
N ALA A 94 -12.91 -14.05 -7.58
CA ALA A 94 -13.68 -12.96 -8.15
C ALA A 94 -13.49 -12.85 -9.68
N TYR A 95 -12.25 -12.85 -10.16
CA TYR A 95 -11.96 -12.75 -11.59
C TYR A 95 -12.58 -13.87 -12.41
N GLY A 96 -12.40 -15.12 -12.00
CA GLY A 96 -12.98 -16.29 -12.69
C GLY A 96 -14.50 -16.37 -12.57
N ASN A 97 -15.11 -15.74 -11.56
CA ASN A 97 -16.55 -15.62 -11.41
C ASN A 97 -17.16 -14.64 -12.43
N ILE A 98 -16.42 -13.55 -12.74
CA ILE A 98 -16.83 -12.56 -13.73
C ILE A 98 -16.65 -13.11 -15.15
N ASP A 99 -15.44 -13.61 -15.46
CA ASP A 99 -15.13 -14.21 -16.76
C ASP A 99 -14.05 -15.28 -16.60
N LYS A 100 -14.37 -16.51 -16.97
CA LYS A 100 -13.48 -17.67 -16.83
C LYS A 100 -12.15 -17.52 -17.57
N ARG A 101 -12.12 -16.75 -18.66
CA ARG A 101 -10.89 -16.47 -19.45
C ARG A 101 -9.84 -15.74 -18.63
N PHE A 102 -10.28 -14.96 -17.64
CA PHE A 102 -9.42 -14.14 -16.79
C PHE A 102 -9.19 -14.74 -15.39
N ALA A 103 -9.56 -16.01 -15.18
CA ALA A 103 -9.36 -16.70 -13.90
C ALA A 103 -7.88 -16.75 -13.45
N PHE A 104 -6.94 -16.66 -14.40
CA PHE A 104 -5.50 -16.67 -14.13
C PHE A 104 -5.01 -15.43 -13.34
N ILE A 105 -5.76 -14.31 -13.40
CA ILE A 105 -5.41 -13.10 -12.65
C ILE A 105 -5.47 -13.37 -11.13
N GLY A 106 -6.41 -14.22 -10.69
CA GLY A 106 -6.60 -14.52 -9.28
C GLY A 106 -5.35 -15.09 -8.58
N PRO A 107 -4.74 -16.18 -9.09
CA PRO A 107 -3.46 -16.68 -8.56
C PRO A 107 -2.32 -15.67 -8.58
N ILE A 108 -2.20 -14.84 -9.62
CA ILE A 108 -1.17 -13.80 -9.68
C ILE A 108 -1.42 -12.76 -8.58
N SER A 109 -2.68 -12.30 -8.41
CA SER A 109 -3.07 -11.38 -7.32
C SER A 109 -2.84 -11.97 -5.93
N PHE A 110 -2.78 -13.29 -5.76
CA PHE A 110 -2.43 -13.94 -4.51
C PHE A 110 -0.92 -13.91 -4.23
N ILE A 111 -0.10 -14.17 -5.26
CA ILE A 111 1.36 -14.21 -5.12
C ILE A 111 1.93 -12.85 -4.71
N ILE A 112 1.35 -11.76 -5.22
CA ILE A 112 1.83 -10.39 -4.96
C ILE A 112 1.90 -10.08 -3.46
N PRO A 113 0.81 -10.09 -2.68
CA PRO A 113 0.87 -9.77 -1.25
C PRO A 113 1.65 -10.82 -0.45
N VAL A 114 1.73 -12.08 -0.91
CA VAL A 114 2.58 -13.12 -0.29
C VAL A 114 4.06 -12.76 -0.37
N ILE A 115 4.50 -12.15 -1.48
CA ILE A 115 5.89 -11.67 -1.64
C ILE A 115 6.12 -10.35 -0.89
N ILE A 116 5.12 -9.44 -0.90
CA ILE A 116 5.27 -8.11 -0.28
C ILE A 116 5.32 -8.20 1.25
N LEU A 117 4.44 -8.97 1.89
CA LEU A 117 4.30 -9.00 3.34
C LEU A 117 5.63 -9.26 4.09
N PRO A 118 6.46 -10.23 3.69
CA PRO A 118 7.74 -10.51 4.35
C PRO A 118 8.67 -9.31 4.42
N TYR A 119 9.03 -8.71 3.28
CA TYR A 119 9.96 -7.59 3.28
C TYR A 119 9.33 -6.31 3.86
N TYR A 120 8.03 -6.13 3.73
CA TYR A 120 7.30 -5.03 4.35
C TYR A 120 7.37 -5.11 5.88
N CYS A 121 7.27 -6.31 6.46
CA CYS A 121 7.44 -6.53 7.89
C CYS A 121 8.90 -6.33 8.35
N VAL A 122 9.90 -6.63 7.52
CA VAL A 122 11.31 -6.31 7.82
C VAL A 122 11.49 -4.80 7.94
N ILE A 123 10.99 -4.03 6.97
CA ILE A 123 11.05 -2.56 7.01
C ILE A 123 10.25 -2.02 8.19
N GLY A 124 9.06 -2.58 8.49
CA GLY A 124 8.28 -2.25 9.67
C GLY A 124 9.05 -2.48 10.98
N GLY A 125 9.85 -3.53 11.03
CA GLY A 125 10.79 -3.79 12.14
C GLY A 125 11.85 -2.69 12.28
N TRP A 126 12.43 -2.20 11.17
CA TRP A 126 13.36 -1.07 11.19
C TRP A 126 12.71 0.19 11.75
N VAL A 127 11.44 0.43 11.39
CA VAL A 127 10.66 1.57 11.93
C VAL A 127 10.50 1.44 13.45
N ILE A 128 10.15 0.25 13.99
CA ILE A 128 10.07 0.03 15.44
C ILE A 128 11.42 0.34 16.12
N LYS A 129 12.53 -0.10 15.53
CA LYS A 129 13.87 0.21 16.05
C LYS A 129 14.06 1.72 16.20
N TYR A 130 13.70 2.51 15.19
CA TYR A 130 13.84 3.96 15.25
C TYR A 130 12.86 4.63 16.23
N VAL A 131 11.62 4.13 16.36
CA VAL A 131 10.72 4.56 17.45
C VAL A 131 11.39 4.37 18.80
N THR A 132 12.00 3.20 19.08
CA THR A 132 12.67 2.93 20.36
C THR A 132 13.90 3.82 20.56
N VAL A 133 14.69 4.08 19.52
CA VAL A 133 15.88 4.94 19.57
C VAL A 133 15.52 6.36 19.98
N PHE A 134 14.52 6.96 19.34
CA PHE A 134 14.07 8.32 19.69
C PHE A 134 13.35 8.36 21.04
N ALA A 135 12.60 7.34 21.41
CA ALA A 135 11.94 7.26 22.72
C ALA A 135 12.97 7.20 23.87
N THR A 136 14.05 6.43 23.69
CA THR A 136 15.09 6.22 24.72
C THR A 136 16.20 7.28 24.75
N GLY A 137 16.17 8.31 23.86
CA GLY A 137 17.16 9.39 23.83
C GLY A 137 18.48 9.01 23.17
N GLN A 138 18.46 8.05 22.26
CA GLN A 138 19.61 7.68 21.44
C GLN A 138 19.58 8.33 20.05
N ASP A 139 18.85 9.45 19.92
CA ASP A 139 18.66 10.21 18.68
C ASP A 139 19.99 10.70 18.07
N MET A 140 20.95 11.10 18.91
CA MET A 140 22.29 11.49 18.45
C MET A 140 23.08 10.30 17.85
N ALA A 141 22.91 9.08 18.40
CA ALA A 141 23.50 7.88 17.81
C ALA A 141 22.84 7.55 16.45
N ALA A 142 21.53 7.74 16.32
CA ALA A 142 20.83 7.54 15.06
C ALA A 142 21.21 8.55 13.97
N ALA A 143 21.75 9.71 14.35
CA ALA A 143 22.26 10.72 13.41
C ALA A 143 23.62 10.33 12.80
N ASP A 144 24.30 9.32 13.35
CA ASP A 144 25.51 8.76 12.76
C ASP A 144 25.13 8.01 11.45
N GLY A 145 25.80 8.36 10.36
CA GLY A 145 25.56 7.76 9.05
C GLY A 145 25.76 6.24 8.98
N LEU A 146 26.50 5.64 9.93
CA LEU A 146 26.73 4.20 10.02
C LEU A 146 25.71 3.47 10.90
N PHE A 147 24.91 4.18 11.70
CA PHE A 147 23.98 3.56 12.65
C PHE A 147 23.00 2.59 11.96
N PHE A 148 22.40 3.02 10.87
CA PHE A 148 21.45 2.18 10.13
C PHE A 148 22.14 0.97 9.51
N ALA A 149 23.26 1.16 8.82
CA ALA A 149 24.04 0.08 8.22
C ALA A 149 24.49 -0.95 9.27
N ASN A 150 24.99 -0.48 10.42
CA ASN A 150 25.40 -1.32 11.54
C ASN A 150 24.20 -2.09 12.13
N PHE A 151 23.01 -1.50 12.19
CA PHE A 151 21.83 -2.17 12.70
C PHE A 151 21.36 -3.28 11.74
N ILE A 152 21.16 -2.97 10.44
CA ILE A 152 20.66 -3.96 9.47
C ILE A 152 21.70 -5.05 9.16
N GLY A 153 22.99 -4.78 9.39
CA GLY A 153 24.08 -5.75 9.26
C GLY A 153 24.15 -6.76 10.39
N GLN A 154 23.46 -6.55 11.53
CA GLN A 154 23.43 -7.52 12.64
C GLN A 154 22.60 -8.74 12.31
N GLU A 155 22.97 -9.87 12.89
CA GLU A 155 22.27 -11.14 12.68
C GLU A 155 20.90 -11.19 13.38
N TYR A 156 20.86 -10.82 14.67
CA TYR A 156 19.66 -11.06 15.50
C TYR A 156 18.76 -9.83 15.67
N ALA A 157 19.34 -8.63 15.84
CA ALA A 157 18.55 -7.47 16.20
C ALA A 157 17.47 -7.11 15.15
N PRO A 158 17.76 -7.07 13.82
CA PRO A 158 16.72 -6.80 12.82
C PRO A 158 15.63 -7.88 12.81
N LEU A 159 15.98 -9.16 13.06
CA LEU A 159 15.02 -10.26 13.12
C LEU A 159 14.07 -10.12 14.31
N VAL A 160 14.58 -9.71 15.49
CA VAL A 160 13.71 -9.48 16.66
C VAL A 160 12.64 -8.44 16.35
N PHE A 161 13.03 -7.31 15.77
CA PHE A 161 12.08 -6.25 15.38
C PHE A 161 11.13 -6.69 14.26
N PHE A 162 11.60 -7.48 13.30
CA PHE A 162 10.75 -8.13 12.28
C PHE A 162 9.67 -9.00 12.92
N PHE A 163 10.03 -9.89 13.85
CA PHE A 163 9.08 -10.77 14.53
C PHE A 163 8.07 -9.98 15.37
N ILE A 164 8.49 -8.89 16.03
CA ILE A 164 7.57 -8.00 16.77
C ILE A 164 6.55 -7.40 15.82
N PHE A 165 6.99 -6.84 14.68
CA PHE A 165 6.10 -6.19 13.73
C PHE A 165 5.14 -7.20 13.08
N LEU A 166 5.64 -8.36 12.64
CA LEU A 166 4.82 -9.45 12.08
C LEU A 166 3.81 -9.97 13.11
N GLY A 167 4.21 -10.12 14.37
CA GLY A 167 3.34 -10.53 15.47
C GLY A 167 2.20 -9.56 15.75
N LEU A 168 2.47 -8.24 15.75
CA LEU A 168 1.46 -7.19 15.88
C LEU A 168 0.48 -7.22 14.70
N THR A 169 0.98 -7.35 13.48
CA THR A 169 0.15 -7.48 12.27
C THR A 169 -0.77 -8.69 12.37
N ALA A 170 -0.23 -9.85 12.71
CA ALA A 170 -0.98 -11.10 12.81
C ALA A 170 -2.04 -11.05 13.92
N LEU A 171 -1.72 -10.45 15.07
CA LEU A 171 -2.65 -10.29 16.18
C LEU A 171 -3.91 -9.52 15.74
N ILE A 172 -3.74 -8.43 15.00
CA ILE A 172 -4.88 -7.62 14.52
C ILE A 172 -5.71 -8.42 13.50
N VAL A 173 -5.06 -9.11 12.55
CA VAL A 173 -5.76 -9.87 11.51
C VAL A 173 -6.54 -11.06 12.08
N VAL A 174 -6.00 -11.76 13.07
CA VAL A 174 -6.69 -12.88 13.73
C VAL A 174 -8.00 -12.43 14.39
N LEU A 175 -8.07 -11.20 14.92
CA LEU A 175 -9.29 -10.63 15.52
C LEU A 175 -10.42 -10.40 14.50
N GLY A 176 -10.12 -10.42 13.20
CA GLY A 176 -11.10 -10.30 12.12
C GLY A 176 -11.37 -8.88 11.66
N VAL A 177 -12.33 -8.74 10.72
CA VAL A 177 -12.55 -7.49 9.99
C VAL A 177 -13.07 -6.38 10.93
N GLU A 178 -14.16 -6.62 11.61
CA GLU A 178 -14.82 -5.59 12.44
C GLU A 178 -14.04 -5.29 13.73
N LYS A 179 -13.68 -6.34 14.50
CA LYS A 179 -13.04 -6.19 15.83
C LYS A 179 -11.55 -5.88 15.75
N GLY A 180 -10.88 -6.32 14.69
CA GLY A 180 -9.45 -6.08 14.44
C GLY A 180 -9.26 -4.89 13.49
N ILE A 181 -9.39 -5.13 12.20
CA ILE A 181 -8.99 -4.19 11.14
C ILE A 181 -9.72 -2.85 11.23
N GLU A 182 -11.06 -2.89 11.25
CA GLU A 182 -11.88 -1.68 11.28
C GLU A 182 -11.67 -0.89 12.57
N LYS A 183 -11.71 -1.59 13.73
CA LYS A 183 -11.52 -0.92 15.02
C LYS A 183 -10.16 -0.27 15.13
N VAL A 184 -9.09 -0.98 14.74
CA VAL A 184 -7.73 -0.44 14.76
C VAL A 184 -7.62 0.77 13.84
N SER A 185 -8.10 0.67 12.59
CA SER A 185 -8.05 1.79 11.65
C SER A 185 -8.83 3.01 12.12
N LYS A 186 -9.98 2.83 12.78
CA LYS A 186 -10.77 3.93 13.35
C LYS A 186 -10.01 4.76 14.39
N TYR A 187 -9.11 4.13 15.15
CA TYR A 187 -8.30 4.85 16.15
C TYR A 187 -6.98 5.34 15.58
N LEU A 188 -6.28 4.51 14.78
CA LEU A 188 -4.94 4.86 14.30
C LEU A 188 -4.96 5.95 13.23
N MET A 189 -5.96 5.97 12.33
CA MET A 189 -6.00 6.96 11.25
C MET A 189 -6.14 8.41 11.76
N PRO A 190 -7.04 8.77 12.68
CA PRO A 190 -7.08 10.12 13.24
C PRO A 190 -5.79 10.52 13.95
N VAL A 191 -5.15 9.59 14.70
CA VAL A 191 -3.87 9.86 15.37
C VAL A 191 -2.77 10.11 14.34
N LEU A 192 -2.70 9.31 13.27
CA LEU A 192 -1.76 9.48 12.18
C LEU A 192 -1.90 10.87 11.52
N ILE A 193 -3.13 11.27 11.20
CA ILE A 193 -3.41 12.58 10.59
C ILE A 193 -3.00 13.71 11.53
N LEU A 194 -3.32 13.61 12.82
CA LEU A 194 -2.95 14.60 13.81
C LEU A 194 -1.43 14.74 13.91
N LEU A 195 -0.69 13.63 14.00
CA LEU A 195 0.78 13.65 14.02
C LEU A 195 1.35 14.28 12.75
N ALA A 196 0.81 13.94 11.57
CA ALA A 196 1.25 14.53 10.31
C ALA A 196 1.05 16.06 10.28
N ILE A 197 -0.12 16.54 10.72
CA ILE A 197 -0.42 17.99 10.78
C ILE A 197 0.53 18.70 11.77
N VAL A 198 0.72 18.14 12.96
CA VAL A 198 1.59 18.75 13.98
C VAL A 198 3.03 18.86 13.48
N ILE A 199 3.57 17.81 12.86
CA ILE A 199 4.93 17.83 12.29
C ILE A 199 5.01 18.83 11.14
N CYS A 200 4.02 18.87 10.23
CA CYS A 200 3.98 19.86 9.15
C CYS A 200 4.01 21.30 9.68
N ILE A 201 3.16 21.61 10.65
CA ILE A 201 3.11 22.93 11.27
C ILE A 201 4.47 23.27 11.88
N TYR A 202 5.08 22.34 12.63
CA TYR A 202 6.39 22.55 13.22
C TYR A 202 7.47 22.88 12.16
N ILE A 203 7.53 22.10 11.06
CA ILE A 203 8.50 22.34 9.97
C ILE A 203 8.30 23.71 9.31
N MET A 204 7.06 24.16 9.14
CA MET A 204 6.76 25.48 8.55
C MET A 204 7.31 26.66 9.37
N PHE A 205 7.45 26.49 10.68
CA PHE A 205 8.01 27.52 11.57
C PHE A 205 9.54 27.50 11.69
N ILE A 206 10.23 26.52 11.06
CA ILE A 206 11.70 26.50 11.09
C ILE A 206 12.26 27.62 10.19
N PRO A 207 13.22 28.42 10.67
CA PRO A 207 13.88 29.43 9.86
C PRO A 207 14.46 28.81 8.56
N GLY A 208 14.14 29.41 7.40
CA GLY A 208 14.60 28.91 6.11
C GLY A 208 13.65 27.93 5.43
N ALA A 209 12.55 27.49 6.07
CA ALA A 209 11.59 26.55 5.49
C ALA A 209 10.96 27.05 4.18
N GLY A 210 10.80 28.37 4.02
CA GLY A 210 10.13 28.97 2.86
C GLY A 210 10.73 28.57 1.51
N ALA A 211 12.05 28.41 1.40
CA ALA A 211 12.70 27.97 0.17
C ALA A 211 12.35 26.50 -0.18
N GLY A 212 12.41 25.62 0.81
CA GLY A 212 12.02 24.21 0.63
C GLY A 212 10.53 24.04 0.35
N ILE A 213 9.66 24.83 1.00
CA ILE A 213 8.22 24.86 0.75
C ILE A 213 7.94 25.34 -0.69
N LYS A 214 8.63 26.39 -1.12
CA LYS A 214 8.52 26.89 -2.50
C LYS A 214 8.92 25.83 -3.51
N TYR A 215 10.06 25.15 -3.30
CA TYR A 215 10.51 24.06 -4.15
C TYR A 215 9.47 22.91 -4.21
N TYR A 216 8.90 22.56 -3.07
CA TYR A 216 7.93 21.46 -2.98
C TYR A 216 6.59 21.78 -3.63
N LEU A 217 6.06 23.01 -3.44
CA LEU A 217 4.69 23.32 -3.88
C LEU A 217 4.58 23.98 -5.25
N LEU A 218 5.59 24.75 -5.68
CA LEU A 218 5.49 25.49 -6.93
C LEU A 218 5.95 24.63 -8.11
N PRO A 219 5.07 24.38 -9.11
CA PRO A 219 5.43 23.63 -10.30
C PRO A 219 6.48 24.37 -11.15
N ASP A 220 7.62 23.74 -11.36
CA ASP A 220 8.64 24.19 -12.31
C ASP A 220 8.56 23.32 -13.57
N PHE A 221 7.92 23.86 -14.62
CA PHE A 221 7.70 23.13 -15.88
C PHE A 221 9.00 22.84 -16.62
N SER A 222 10.11 23.52 -16.32
CA SER A 222 11.43 23.22 -16.91
C SER A 222 11.96 21.85 -16.44
N LYS A 223 11.51 21.37 -15.27
CA LYS A 223 11.86 20.06 -14.69
C LYS A 223 10.91 18.94 -15.12
N PHE A 224 9.90 19.25 -15.95
CA PHE A 224 8.97 18.22 -16.43
C PHE A 224 9.69 17.25 -17.38
N SER A 225 9.51 15.97 -17.14
CA SER A 225 10.09 14.92 -17.97
C SER A 225 9.19 13.69 -18.03
N PHE A 226 9.39 12.84 -19.03
CA PHE A 226 8.72 11.53 -19.07
C PHE A 226 9.02 10.68 -17.84
N LYS A 227 10.22 10.79 -17.27
CA LYS A 227 10.60 10.12 -16.02
C LYS A 227 9.74 10.58 -14.84
N THR A 228 9.39 11.88 -14.76
CA THR A 228 8.49 12.42 -13.74
C THR A 228 7.12 11.74 -13.81
N VAL A 229 6.59 11.53 -15.02
CA VAL A 229 5.31 10.83 -15.20
C VAL A 229 5.40 9.37 -14.78
N CYS A 230 6.44 8.64 -15.20
CA CYS A 230 6.65 7.24 -14.83
C CYS A 230 6.82 7.08 -13.31
N ALA A 231 7.61 7.97 -12.68
CA ALA A 231 7.82 7.96 -11.24
C ALA A 231 6.52 8.23 -10.46
N ALA A 232 5.73 9.23 -10.89
CA ALA A 232 4.45 9.55 -10.29
C ALA A 232 3.42 8.40 -10.44
N MET A 233 3.39 7.74 -11.61
CA MET A 233 2.54 6.58 -11.86
C MET A 233 2.93 5.39 -10.96
N GLY A 234 4.21 5.05 -10.90
CA GLY A 234 4.70 3.96 -10.05
C GLY A 234 4.46 4.24 -8.56
N GLN A 235 4.62 5.50 -8.14
CA GLN A 235 4.31 5.92 -6.78
C GLN A 235 2.83 5.74 -6.45
N MET A 236 1.94 6.18 -7.32
CA MET A 236 0.50 6.08 -7.11
C MET A 236 0.04 4.61 -7.01
N PHE A 237 0.58 3.74 -7.86
CA PHE A 237 0.28 2.31 -7.85
C PHE A 237 0.58 1.69 -6.49
N TYR A 238 1.77 1.97 -5.98
CA TYR A 238 2.24 1.46 -4.70
C TYR A 238 1.46 2.08 -3.53
N SER A 239 1.23 3.40 -3.57
CA SER A 239 0.55 4.15 -2.52
C SER A 239 -0.90 3.69 -2.33
N MET A 240 -1.69 3.63 -3.40
CA MET A 240 -3.12 3.32 -3.34
C MET A 240 -3.43 1.83 -3.13
N SER A 241 -2.44 0.97 -2.89
CA SER A 241 -2.61 -0.48 -2.68
C SER A 241 -3.37 -1.17 -3.82
N LEU A 242 -3.13 -0.75 -5.09
CA LEU A 242 -3.82 -1.26 -6.26
C LEU A 242 -3.19 -2.56 -6.79
N ALA A 243 -3.98 -3.39 -7.44
CA ALA A 243 -3.62 -4.64 -8.09
C ALA A 243 -3.08 -5.76 -7.18
N MET A 244 -2.94 -5.52 -5.87
CA MET A 244 -2.49 -6.53 -4.89
C MET A 244 -3.66 -7.26 -4.20
N GLY A 245 -4.87 -7.09 -4.71
CA GLY A 245 -6.07 -7.78 -4.24
C GLY A 245 -6.68 -7.23 -2.95
N ILE A 246 -6.09 -6.20 -2.33
CA ILE A 246 -6.60 -5.60 -1.09
C ILE A 246 -7.93 -4.91 -1.34
N MET A 247 -8.04 -4.06 -2.36
CA MET A 247 -9.26 -3.30 -2.65
C MET A 247 -10.42 -4.21 -3.06
N ILE A 248 -10.15 -5.32 -3.77
CA ILE A 248 -11.16 -6.35 -4.06
C ILE A 248 -11.60 -7.04 -2.77
N THR A 249 -10.66 -7.42 -1.91
CA THR A 249 -10.96 -8.06 -0.61
C THR A 249 -11.82 -7.16 0.26
N TYR A 250 -11.45 -5.89 0.42
CA TYR A 250 -12.20 -4.92 1.23
C TYR A 250 -13.55 -4.57 0.60
N GLY A 251 -13.60 -4.46 -0.73
CA GLY A 251 -14.85 -4.34 -1.47
C GLY A 251 -15.81 -5.50 -1.17
N SER A 252 -15.28 -6.73 -1.07
CA SER A 252 -16.10 -7.91 -0.76
C SER A 252 -16.70 -7.92 0.66
N TYR A 253 -16.13 -7.15 1.59
CA TYR A 253 -16.65 -6.94 2.95
C TYR A 253 -17.59 -5.73 3.04
N THR A 254 -17.67 -4.94 1.97
CA THR A 254 -18.52 -3.73 1.96
C THR A 254 -19.97 -4.09 1.76
N ARG A 255 -20.85 -3.46 2.55
CA ARG A 255 -22.29 -3.64 2.45
C ARG A 255 -22.83 -2.96 1.19
N ASP A 256 -23.98 -3.45 0.71
CA ASP A 256 -24.60 -2.96 -0.53
C ASP A 256 -25.18 -1.55 -0.41
N ASP A 257 -25.52 -1.12 0.82
CA ASP A 257 -26.05 0.22 1.14
C ASP A 257 -24.96 1.30 1.24
N VAL A 258 -23.68 0.92 1.22
CA VAL A 258 -22.56 1.86 1.27
C VAL A 258 -22.32 2.49 -0.11
N SER A 259 -22.21 3.82 -0.16
CA SER A 259 -21.86 4.54 -1.38
C SER A 259 -20.45 4.22 -1.84
N LEU A 260 -20.31 3.59 -3.02
CA LEU A 260 -19.00 3.25 -3.58
C LEU A 260 -18.26 4.52 -4.01
N VAL A 261 -18.93 5.43 -4.70
CA VAL A 261 -18.34 6.66 -5.23
C VAL A 261 -17.81 7.55 -4.11
N LYS A 262 -18.62 7.76 -3.05
CA LYS A 262 -18.18 8.55 -1.88
C LYS A 262 -17.02 7.89 -1.14
N SER A 263 -17.03 6.56 -1.05
CA SER A 263 -15.97 5.81 -0.40
C SER A 263 -14.64 5.93 -1.17
N VAL A 264 -14.65 5.72 -2.50
CA VAL A 264 -13.46 5.89 -3.34
C VAL A 264 -12.90 7.30 -3.25
N ASN A 265 -13.78 8.33 -3.35
CA ASN A 265 -13.36 9.72 -3.19
C ASN A 265 -12.73 9.98 -1.81
N GLY A 266 -13.31 9.40 -0.75
CA GLY A 266 -12.76 9.51 0.60
C GLY A 266 -11.37 8.89 0.71
N ILE A 267 -11.18 7.66 0.20
CA ILE A 267 -9.89 6.97 0.22
C ILE A 267 -8.84 7.77 -0.58
N GLU A 268 -9.21 8.26 -1.76
CA GLU A 268 -8.35 9.07 -2.63
C GLU A 268 -7.89 10.37 -1.94
N ILE A 269 -8.80 11.06 -1.25
CA ILE A 269 -8.49 12.27 -0.48
C ILE A 269 -7.55 11.96 0.69
N PHE A 270 -7.79 10.88 1.43
CA PHE A 270 -6.91 10.49 2.54
C PHE A 270 -5.52 10.11 2.04
N ASP A 271 -5.42 9.26 1.01
CA ASP A 271 -4.14 8.82 0.46
C ASP A 271 -3.32 9.99 -0.08
N THR A 272 -3.92 10.77 -0.99
CA THR A 272 -3.26 11.94 -1.60
C THR A 272 -2.94 13.01 -0.57
N GLY A 273 -3.86 13.28 0.36
CA GLY A 273 -3.66 14.27 1.42
C GLY A 273 -2.49 13.93 2.35
N ILE A 274 -2.39 12.66 2.78
CA ILE A 274 -1.26 12.21 3.61
C ILE A 274 0.05 12.20 2.82
N ALA A 275 0.04 11.81 1.55
CA ALA A 275 1.23 11.88 0.70
C ALA A 275 1.75 13.33 0.59
N LEU A 276 0.85 14.29 0.37
CA LEU A 276 1.20 15.72 0.31
C LEU A 276 1.72 16.23 1.67
N LEU A 277 1.09 15.86 2.78
CA LEU A 277 1.57 16.21 4.12
C LEU A 277 2.95 15.59 4.39
N ALA A 278 3.18 14.34 3.99
CA ALA A 278 4.47 13.67 4.14
C ALA A 278 5.58 14.38 3.35
N GLY A 279 5.30 14.76 2.11
CA GLY A 279 6.25 15.55 1.33
C GLY A 279 6.53 16.93 1.96
N MET A 280 5.50 17.58 2.53
CA MET A 280 5.66 18.85 3.26
C MET A 280 6.46 18.69 4.55
N MET A 281 6.39 17.54 5.21
CA MET A 281 7.23 17.25 6.40
C MET A 281 8.70 17.01 6.02
N VAL A 282 8.93 16.27 4.94
CA VAL A 282 10.27 15.75 4.63
C VAL A 282 11.05 16.68 3.71
N VAL A 283 10.47 17.14 2.60
CA VAL A 283 11.20 17.88 1.56
C VAL A 283 11.75 19.22 2.08
N PRO A 284 10.96 20.08 2.75
CA PRO A 284 11.49 21.33 3.31
C PRO A 284 12.55 21.09 4.40
N ALA A 285 12.35 20.09 5.26
CA ALA A 285 13.31 19.76 6.32
C ALA A 285 14.65 19.32 5.72
N VAL A 286 14.65 18.42 4.74
CA VAL A 286 15.87 17.98 4.06
C VAL A 286 16.53 19.16 3.31
N TYR A 287 15.73 20.00 2.65
CA TYR A 287 16.22 21.16 1.91
C TYR A 287 16.97 22.16 2.80
N ILE A 288 16.45 22.45 4.00
CA ILE A 288 17.08 23.37 4.97
C ILE A 288 18.44 22.85 5.44
N PHE A 289 18.51 21.58 5.85
CA PHE A 289 19.67 21.03 6.55
C PHE A 289 20.69 20.34 5.65
N SER A 290 20.30 19.95 4.42
CA SER A 290 21.16 19.24 3.48
C SER A 290 21.24 19.88 2.10
N GLY A 291 20.52 21.01 1.89
CA GLY A 291 20.44 21.70 0.61
C GLY A 291 19.77 20.88 -0.49
N GLU A 292 19.86 21.34 -1.74
CA GLU A 292 19.31 20.63 -2.90
C GLU A 292 19.99 19.26 -3.12
N ALA A 293 21.27 19.12 -2.76
CA ALA A 293 21.98 17.83 -2.86
C ALA A 293 21.41 16.76 -1.92
N GLY A 294 20.87 17.14 -0.75
CA GLY A 294 20.21 16.21 0.17
C GLY A 294 18.93 15.59 -0.39
N THR A 295 18.28 16.28 -1.31
CA THR A 295 17.04 15.80 -1.96
C THR A 295 17.29 14.68 -2.99
N SER A 296 18.54 14.44 -3.38
CA SER A 296 18.92 13.34 -4.27
C SER A 296 19.01 11.97 -3.58
N GLN A 297 19.01 11.95 -2.24
CA GLN A 297 18.98 10.69 -1.48
C GLN A 297 17.62 9.96 -1.68
N SER A 298 17.68 8.66 -1.82
CA SER A 298 16.50 7.85 -2.12
C SER A 298 16.34 6.66 -1.18
N GLY A 299 15.17 6.09 -1.15
CA GLY A 299 14.89 4.84 -0.46
C GLY A 299 15.15 4.88 1.06
N ALA A 300 15.64 3.78 1.61
CA ALA A 300 15.94 3.61 3.02
C ALA A 300 16.94 4.63 3.55
N GLY A 301 17.88 5.09 2.71
CA GLY A 301 18.86 6.10 3.09
C GLY A 301 18.24 7.42 3.52
N LEU A 302 17.23 7.91 2.81
CA LEU A 302 16.55 9.15 3.19
C LEU A 302 15.87 9.00 4.57
N MET A 303 15.10 7.95 4.77
CA MET A 303 14.31 7.77 6.00
C MET A 303 15.17 7.43 7.21
N PHE A 304 16.14 6.52 7.07
CA PHE A 304 16.86 5.95 8.20
C PHE A 304 18.27 6.54 8.42
N MET A 305 18.79 7.33 7.48
CA MET A 305 20.09 8.00 7.61
C MET A 305 19.95 9.51 7.57
N THR A 306 19.30 10.08 6.55
CA THR A 306 19.21 11.53 6.37
C THR A 306 18.26 12.18 7.38
N LEU A 307 17.04 11.68 7.54
CA LEU A 307 16.06 12.28 8.45
C LEU A 307 16.50 12.28 9.92
N PRO A 308 17.08 11.21 10.51
CA PRO A 308 17.62 11.25 11.86
C PRO A 308 18.70 12.34 12.04
N LYS A 309 19.57 12.50 11.05
CA LYS A 309 20.57 13.58 11.03
C LYS A 309 19.92 14.97 10.96
N VAL A 310 18.87 15.14 10.16
CA VAL A 310 18.08 16.37 10.09
C VAL A 310 17.45 16.66 11.45
N PHE A 311 16.77 15.67 12.05
CA PHE A 311 16.14 15.84 13.36
C PHE A 311 17.15 16.19 14.46
N SER A 312 18.35 15.62 14.45
CA SER A 312 19.39 15.93 15.46
C SER A 312 19.85 17.41 15.44
N GLN A 313 19.65 18.11 14.32
CA GLN A 313 19.99 19.51 14.15
C GLN A 313 18.83 20.47 14.46
N MET A 314 17.62 19.93 14.69
CA MET A 314 16.42 20.73 14.94
C MET A 314 16.19 20.97 16.43
N PRO A 315 15.70 22.15 16.87
CA PRO A 315 15.24 22.35 18.23
C PRO A 315 14.17 21.33 18.59
N GLY A 316 14.31 20.59 19.70
CA GLY A 316 13.35 19.54 20.06
C GLY A 316 13.30 18.35 19.09
N GLY A 317 14.30 18.16 18.25
CA GLY A 317 14.34 17.17 17.18
C GLY A 317 14.15 15.73 17.66
N ARG A 318 14.57 15.39 18.89
CA ARG A 318 14.25 14.10 19.51
C ARG A 318 12.74 13.84 19.55
N PHE A 319 11.95 14.82 19.99
CA PHE A 319 10.50 14.69 20.09
C PHE A 319 9.85 14.60 18.70
N ILE A 320 10.30 15.44 17.76
CA ILE A 320 9.82 15.42 16.38
C ILE A 320 10.16 14.10 15.68
N GLY A 321 11.39 13.59 15.87
CA GLY A 321 11.80 12.29 15.34
C GLY A 321 10.98 11.14 15.92
N PHE A 322 10.71 11.16 17.24
CA PHE A 322 9.80 10.19 17.84
C PHE A 322 8.40 10.23 17.21
N MET A 323 7.80 11.42 17.09
CA MET A 323 6.49 11.60 16.47
C MET A 323 6.48 11.14 15.02
N PHE A 324 7.54 11.44 14.25
CA PHE A 324 7.67 11.02 12.86
C PHE A 324 7.74 9.49 12.73
N PHE A 325 8.63 8.83 13.47
CA PHE A 325 8.74 7.37 13.39
C PHE A 325 7.51 6.66 14.00
N ALA A 326 6.84 7.25 15.00
CA ALA A 326 5.56 6.75 15.48
C ALA A 326 4.48 6.85 14.40
N LEU A 327 4.39 7.96 13.67
CA LEU A 327 3.49 8.14 12.53
C LEU A 327 3.77 7.11 11.44
N VAL A 328 5.05 6.91 11.07
CA VAL A 328 5.46 5.88 10.09
C VAL A 328 5.11 4.48 10.56
N PHE A 329 5.28 4.18 11.85
CA PHE A 329 4.89 2.90 12.44
C PHE A 329 3.38 2.64 12.32
N LEU A 330 2.54 3.62 12.64
CA LEU A 330 1.09 3.49 12.53
C LEU A 330 0.65 3.22 11.09
N ALA A 331 1.21 3.96 10.13
CA ALA A 331 0.94 3.79 8.71
C ALA A 331 1.44 2.42 8.19
N ALA A 332 2.64 2.00 8.57
CA ALA A 332 3.16 0.70 8.20
C ALA A 332 2.31 -0.44 8.76
N LEU A 333 1.85 -0.32 10.01
CA LEU A 333 1.03 -1.33 10.67
C LEU A 333 -0.34 -1.49 10.00
N THR A 334 -1.04 -0.40 9.69
CA THR A 334 -2.35 -0.47 9.02
C THR A 334 -2.25 -1.09 7.62
N SER A 335 -1.20 -0.77 6.87
CA SER A 335 -0.95 -1.36 5.55
C SER A 335 -0.57 -2.83 5.62
N SER A 336 0.32 -3.25 6.55
CA SER A 336 0.70 -4.66 6.70
C SER A 336 -0.49 -5.54 7.10
N VAL A 337 -1.38 -5.02 7.95
CA VAL A 337 -2.65 -5.68 8.32
C VAL A 337 -3.51 -5.92 7.08
N SER A 338 -3.60 -4.95 6.18
CA SER A 338 -4.38 -5.06 4.94
C SER A 338 -3.79 -6.08 3.96
N ILE A 339 -2.45 -6.10 3.83
CA ILE A 339 -1.74 -7.08 3.00
C ILE A 339 -2.00 -8.50 3.55
N MET A 340 -1.83 -8.71 4.85
CA MET A 340 -2.07 -10.01 5.48
C MET A 340 -3.53 -10.43 5.40
N GLU A 341 -4.49 -9.51 5.54
CA GLU A 341 -5.92 -9.79 5.39
C GLU A 341 -6.29 -10.22 3.97
N ALA A 342 -5.71 -9.58 2.95
CA ALA A 342 -5.93 -9.99 1.56
C ALA A 342 -5.52 -11.45 1.34
N ILE A 343 -4.34 -11.86 1.83
CA ILE A 343 -3.88 -13.25 1.74
C ILE A 343 -4.81 -14.18 2.54
N THR A 344 -5.17 -13.78 3.77
CA THR A 344 -6.07 -14.54 4.66
C THR A 344 -7.42 -14.79 3.98
N SER A 345 -8.03 -13.76 3.42
CA SER A 345 -9.30 -13.86 2.69
C SER A 345 -9.21 -14.82 1.50
N MET A 346 -8.11 -14.73 0.74
CA MET A 346 -7.87 -15.58 -0.43
C MET A 346 -7.68 -17.05 -0.05
N LEU A 347 -6.98 -17.35 1.05
CA LEU A 347 -6.81 -18.71 1.57
C LEU A 347 -8.15 -19.29 2.06
N ILE A 348 -8.93 -18.50 2.81
CA ILE A 348 -10.25 -18.92 3.30
C ILE A 348 -11.17 -19.24 2.12
N ASP A 349 -11.24 -18.37 1.13
CA ASP A 349 -12.12 -18.57 -0.04
C ASP A 349 -11.69 -19.75 -0.92
N ARG A 350 -10.38 -19.99 -1.04
CA ARG A 350 -9.85 -21.06 -1.91
C ARG A 350 -9.90 -22.44 -1.26
N PHE A 351 -9.48 -22.51 0.02
CA PHE A 351 -9.25 -23.78 0.71
C PHE A 351 -10.28 -24.07 1.81
N HIS A 352 -11.20 -23.13 2.08
CA HIS A 352 -12.24 -23.24 3.11
C HIS A 352 -11.69 -23.53 4.52
N ILE A 353 -10.46 -23.05 4.81
CA ILE A 353 -9.79 -23.19 6.12
C ILE A 353 -10.19 -22.07 7.07
N SER A 354 -9.95 -22.27 8.37
CA SER A 354 -10.25 -21.26 9.38
C SER A 354 -9.30 -20.05 9.26
N ARG A 355 -9.76 -18.88 9.75
CA ARG A 355 -8.95 -17.65 9.79
C ARG A 355 -7.64 -17.86 10.57
N VAL A 356 -7.71 -18.52 11.72
CA VAL A 356 -6.54 -18.79 12.58
C VAL A 356 -5.51 -19.64 11.83
N LEU A 357 -5.95 -20.72 11.16
CA LEU A 357 -5.06 -21.57 10.37
C LEU A 357 -4.46 -20.81 9.19
N SER A 358 -5.26 -19.96 8.50
CA SER A 358 -4.77 -19.11 7.43
C SER A 358 -3.68 -18.17 7.92
N CYS A 359 -3.89 -17.49 9.05
CA CYS A 359 -2.89 -16.61 9.65
C CYS A 359 -1.63 -17.37 10.05
N ALA A 360 -1.75 -18.57 10.64
CA ALA A 360 -0.59 -19.40 10.99
C ALA A 360 0.24 -19.79 9.75
N ILE A 361 -0.41 -20.19 8.66
CA ILE A 361 0.27 -20.49 7.39
C ILE A 361 1.01 -19.25 6.86
N ILE A 362 0.34 -18.08 6.88
CA ILE A 362 0.92 -16.83 6.39
C ILE A 362 2.13 -16.43 7.24
N ILE A 363 2.06 -16.57 8.56
CA ILE A 363 3.20 -16.29 9.45
C ILE A 363 4.40 -17.18 9.09
N VAL A 364 4.19 -18.48 8.89
CA VAL A 364 5.26 -19.39 8.49
C VAL A 364 5.88 -18.97 7.16
N VAL A 365 5.07 -18.67 6.15
CA VAL A 365 5.54 -18.20 4.85
C VAL A 365 6.27 -16.87 4.97
N ALA A 366 5.73 -15.92 5.74
CA ALA A 366 6.35 -14.61 5.97
C ALA A 366 7.69 -14.74 6.70
N VAL A 367 7.84 -15.67 7.63
CA VAL A 367 9.11 -15.96 8.31
C VAL A 367 10.14 -16.57 7.35
N VAL A 368 9.74 -17.58 6.57
CA VAL A 368 10.62 -18.25 5.59
C VAL A 368 11.15 -17.26 4.54
N LEU A 369 10.33 -16.35 4.06
CA LEU A 369 10.73 -15.35 3.06
C LEU A 369 11.35 -14.10 3.70
N GLY A 370 10.95 -13.73 4.92
CA GLY A 370 11.42 -12.52 5.59
C GLY A 370 12.82 -12.66 6.20
N ILE A 371 13.19 -13.84 6.67
CA ILE A 371 14.56 -14.09 7.17
C ILE A 371 15.61 -13.78 6.09
N PRO A 372 15.52 -14.31 4.84
CA PRO A 372 16.43 -13.91 3.77
C PRO A 372 16.41 -12.40 3.48
N CYS A 373 15.25 -11.75 3.49
CA CYS A 373 15.15 -10.28 3.30
C CYS A 373 15.89 -9.51 4.40
N SER A 374 15.84 -9.98 5.64
CA SER A 374 16.53 -9.33 6.76
C SER A 374 18.04 -9.58 6.71
N LEU A 375 18.46 -10.85 6.58
CA LEU A 375 19.86 -11.24 6.59
C LEU A 375 20.60 -10.85 5.30
N GLY A 376 19.89 -10.66 4.20
CA GLY A 376 20.45 -10.18 2.92
C GLY A 376 21.10 -8.80 3.01
N ASN A 377 20.79 -8.01 4.03
CA ASN A 377 21.47 -6.75 4.30
C ASN A 377 22.71 -6.89 5.20
N GLY A 378 22.97 -8.09 5.72
CA GLY A 378 24.07 -8.38 6.65
C GLY A 378 24.88 -9.61 6.21
N ILE A 379 24.78 -10.69 7.00
CA ILE A 379 25.61 -11.91 6.82
C ILE A 379 25.38 -12.61 5.47
N TRP A 380 24.23 -12.43 4.82
CA TRP A 380 23.92 -13.00 3.51
C TRP A 380 24.01 -11.96 2.37
N SER A 381 24.61 -10.80 2.60
CA SER A 381 24.77 -9.74 1.57
C SER A 381 25.54 -10.19 0.32
N HIS A 382 26.34 -11.26 0.42
CA HIS A 382 27.03 -11.88 -0.70
C HIS A 382 26.12 -12.73 -1.60
N ILE A 383 24.90 -13.08 -1.11
CA ILE A 383 23.92 -13.87 -1.89
C ILE A 383 23.00 -12.90 -2.61
N THR A 384 23.12 -12.86 -3.92
CA THR A 384 22.30 -11.98 -4.77
C THR A 384 21.54 -12.78 -5.82
N ILE A 385 20.34 -12.31 -6.17
CA ILE A 385 19.51 -12.86 -7.24
C ILE A 385 19.42 -11.78 -8.33
N MET A 386 19.92 -12.08 -9.53
CA MET A 386 20.01 -11.11 -10.64
C MET A 386 20.76 -9.82 -10.24
N GLY A 387 21.77 -9.92 -9.36
CA GLY A 387 22.53 -8.78 -8.85
C GLY A 387 21.82 -7.94 -7.79
N MET A 388 20.67 -8.38 -7.28
CA MET A 388 19.88 -7.73 -6.24
C MET A 388 19.92 -8.54 -4.95
N ASP A 389 19.88 -7.87 -3.78
CA ASP A 389 19.58 -8.51 -2.52
C ASP A 389 18.12 -9.03 -2.49
N PHE A 390 17.78 -9.88 -1.52
CA PHE A 390 16.46 -10.51 -1.45
C PHE A 390 15.30 -9.51 -1.36
N LEU A 391 15.46 -8.44 -0.57
CA LEU A 391 14.43 -7.42 -0.41
C LEU A 391 14.18 -6.69 -1.72
N THR A 392 15.23 -6.21 -2.36
CA THR A 392 15.17 -5.52 -3.66
C THR A 392 14.61 -6.43 -4.76
N PHE A 393 14.99 -7.70 -4.77
CA PHE A 393 14.47 -8.67 -5.73
C PHE A 393 12.97 -8.91 -5.56
N PHE A 394 12.49 -9.06 -4.31
CA PHE A 394 11.06 -9.24 -4.05
C PHE A 394 10.25 -7.99 -4.36
N ASP A 395 10.79 -6.81 -4.05
CA ASP A 395 10.18 -5.52 -4.44
C ASP A 395 10.08 -5.39 -5.97
N PHE A 396 11.14 -5.72 -6.69
CA PHE A 396 11.15 -5.68 -8.15
C PHE A 396 10.09 -6.60 -8.76
N ILE A 397 10.06 -7.88 -8.35
CA ILE A 397 9.09 -8.84 -8.89
C ILE A 397 7.66 -8.41 -8.59
N SER A 398 7.37 -8.05 -7.33
CA SER A 398 6.01 -7.70 -6.93
C SER A 398 5.57 -6.36 -7.54
N ASN A 399 6.33 -5.29 -7.32
CA ASN A 399 5.90 -3.92 -7.66
C ASN A 399 6.17 -3.53 -9.11
N SER A 400 7.31 -3.96 -9.68
CA SER A 400 7.69 -3.54 -11.04
C SER A 400 7.11 -4.45 -12.12
N LEU A 401 6.85 -5.74 -11.81
CA LEU A 401 6.34 -6.70 -12.78
C LEU A 401 4.89 -7.12 -12.51
N LEU A 402 4.62 -7.76 -11.37
CA LEU A 402 3.33 -8.43 -11.17
C LEU A 402 2.17 -7.45 -10.98
N LEU A 403 2.35 -6.35 -10.24
CA LEU A 403 1.29 -5.34 -10.05
C LEU A 403 0.82 -4.74 -11.39
N PRO A 404 1.70 -4.21 -12.26
CA PRO A 404 1.27 -3.70 -13.57
C PRO A 404 0.60 -4.76 -14.45
N ILE A 405 1.05 -6.02 -14.39
CA ILE A 405 0.45 -7.15 -15.14
C ILE A 405 -1.00 -7.39 -14.68
N VAL A 406 -1.23 -7.51 -13.37
CA VAL A 406 -2.59 -7.73 -12.82
C VAL A 406 -3.52 -6.58 -13.20
N ALA A 407 -3.06 -5.34 -13.02
CA ALA A 407 -3.85 -4.16 -13.37
C ALA A 407 -4.15 -4.08 -14.86
N PHE A 408 -3.16 -4.38 -15.71
CA PHE A 408 -3.34 -4.40 -17.16
C PHE A 408 -4.44 -5.38 -17.57
N PHE A 409 -4.34 -6.63 -17.12
CA PHE A 409 -5.36 -7.63 -17.46
C PHE A 409 -6.72 -7.33 -16.81
N THR A 410 -6.76 -6.68 -15.65
CA THR A 410 -8.01 -6.20 -15.05
C THR A 410 -8.65 -5.12 -15.92
N CYS A 411 -7.88 -4.17 -16.43
CA CYS A 411 -8.38 -3.16 -17.38
C CYS A 411 -8.85 -3.77 -18.69
N ILE A 412 -8.11 -4.73 -19.25
CA ILE A 412 -8.51 -5.46 -20.46
C ILE A 412 -9.81 -6.22 -20.23
N MET A 413 -9.92 -6.95 -19.11
CA MET A 413 -11.14 -7.70 -18.77
C MET A 413 -12.35 -6.76 -18.72
N ILE A 414 -12.27 -5.68 -17.95
CA ILE A 414 -13.40 -4.77 -17.76
C ILE A 414 -13.63 -3.85 -18.98
N GLY A 415 -12.58 -3.32 -19.58
CA GLY A 415 -12.70 -2.35 -20.67
C GLY A 415 -13.13 -2.96 -22.01
N TRP A 416 -12.76 -4.23 -22.29
CA TRP A 416 -12.91 -4.82 -23.62
C TRP A 416 -13.79 -6.07 -23.65
N PHE A 417 -13.83 -6.88 -22.61
CA PHE A 417 -14.53 -8.16 -22.60
C PHE A 417 -15.85 -8.12 -21.84
N VAL A 418 -15.86 -7.58 -20.63
CA VAL A 418 -17.05 -7.53 -19.77
C VAL A 418 -17.85 -6.26 -20.02
N GLY A 419 -17.17 -5.16 -20.33
CA GLY A 419 -17.76 -3.83 -20.51
C GLY A 419 -17.68 -2.96 -19.24
N ALA A 420 -17.39 -1.68 -19.44
CA ALA A 420 -17.28 -0.70 -18.34
C ALA A 420 -18.60 -0.56 -17.54
N ASP A 421 -19.73 -0.83 -18.18
CA ASP A 421 -21.05 -0.77 -17.54
C ASP A 421 -21.17 -1.70 -16.34
N TYR A 422 -20.47 -2.84 -16.36
CA TYR A 422 -20.43 -3.78 -15.24
C TYR A 422 -20.02 -3.11 -13.92
N ILE A 423 -19.07 -2.18 -13.97
CA ILE A 423 -18.57 -1.41 -12.82
C ILE A 423 -19.42 -0.16 -12.59
N ILE A 424 -19.86 0.51 -13.66
CA ILE A 424 -20.65 1.73 -13.58
C ILE A 424 -22.01 1.46 -12.91
N ASP A 425 -22.67 0.37 -13.28
CA ASP A 425 -23.94 -0.05 -12.66
C ASP A 425 -23.76 -0.33 -11.16
N GLU A 426 -22.62 -0.96 -10.79
CA GLU A 426 -22.32 -1.21 -9.38
C GLU A 426 -22.00 0.08 -8.64
N ALA A 427 -21.29 1.03 -9.26
CA ALA A 427 -20.98 2.34 -8.69
C ALA A 427 -22.24 3.23 -8.55
N ALA A 428 -23.17 3.14 -9.50
CA ALA A 428 -24.44 3.87 -9.50
C ALA A 428 -25.55 3.20 -8.68
N LYS A 429 -25.26 2.05 -8.05
CA LYS A 429 -26.23 1.32 -7.20
C LYS A 429 -26.81 2.27 -6.14
N ASN A 430 -28.07 2.06 -5.79
CA ASN A 430 -28.83 2.91 -4.85
C ASN A 430 -29.12 4.35 -5.35
N GLY A 431 -29.11 4.59 -6.67
CA GLY A 431 -29.44 5.89 -7.26
C GLY A 431 -28.30 6.92 -7.15
N GLU A 432 -27.08 6.47 -6.94
CA GLU A 432 -25.93 7.37 -6.88
C GLU A 432 -25.50 7.88 -8.24
N LYS A 433 -25.06 9.15 -8.27
CA LYS A 433 -24.49 9.76 -9.48
C LYS A 433 -23.00 9.42 -9.59
N PHE A 434 -22.60 8.75 -10.66
CA PHE A 434 -21.19 8.51 -10.96
C PHE A 434 -20.64 9.66 -11.80
N GLY A 435 -20.31 10.79 -11.16
CA GLY A 435 -19.92 12.02 -11.85
C GLY A 435 -18.69 11.93 -12.76
N ARG A 436 -17.76 10.99 -12.49
CA ARG A 436 -16.55 10.74 -13.30
C ARG A 436 -16.73 9.59 -14.33
N GLU A 437 -17.96 9.20 -14.67
CA GLU A 437 -18.24 8.08 -15.58
C GLU A 437 -17.51 8.17 -16.93
N LYS A 438 -17.54 9.34 -17.58
CA LYS A 438 -16.87 9.52 -18.89
C LYS A 438 -15.36 9.31 -18.79
N ILE A 439 -14.75 9.85 -17.73
CA ILE A 439 -13.33 9.66 -17.45
C ILE A 439 -13.05 8.18 -17.22
N TYR A 440 -13.84 7.52 -16.38
CA TYR A 440 -13.73 6.09 -16.08
C TYR A 440 -13.74 5.23 -17.36
N ARG A 441 -14.72 5.44 -18.26
CA ARG A 441 -14.84 4.68 -19.52
C ARG A 441 -13.61 4.81 -20.40
N VAL A 442 -13.11 6.03 -20.59
CA VAL A 442 -11.94 6.31 -21.42
C VAL A 442 -10.68 5.73 -20.76
N MET A 443 -10.54 5.93 -19.45
CA MET A 443 -9.38 5.47 -18.70
C MET A 443 -9.28 3.94 -18.70
N VAL A 444 -10.34 3.22 -18.28
CA VAL A 444 -10.28 1.75 -18.16
C VAL A 444 -10.09 1.05 -19.49
N LYS A 445 -10.64 1.62 -20.57
CA LYS A 445 -10.62 0.99 -21.89
C LYS A 445 -9.36 1.29 -22.68
N TYR A 446 -8.84 2.52 -22.62
CA TYR A 446 -7.78 2.98 -23.52
C TYR A 446 -6.53 3.46 -22.79
N ILE A 447 -6.66 4.43 -21.87
CA ILE A 447 -5.49 5.12 -21.31
C ILE A 447 -4.78 4.23 -20.28
N ALA A 448 -5.50 3.64 -19.33
CA ALA A 448 -4.88 2.85 -18.28
C ALA A 448 -4.11 1.64 -18.82
N PRO A 449 -4.63 0.81 -19.75
CA PRO A 449 -3.84 -0.29 -20.33
C PRO A 449 -2.53 0.17 -20.97
N VAL A 450 -2.55 1.29 -21.71
CA VAL A 450 -1.34 1.85 -22.35
C VAL A 450 -0.35 2.33 -21.31
N LEU A 451 -0.79 3.09 -20.31
CA LEU A 451 0.07 3.55 -19.22
C LEU A 451 0.70 2.39 -18.45
N LEU A 452 -0.05 1.32 -18.20
CA LEU A 452 0.43 0.12 -17.51
C LEU A 452 1.51 -0.63 -18.29
N LEU A 453 1.35 -0.74 -19.61
CA LEU A 453 2.41 -1.29 -20.47
C LEU A 453 3.66 -0.41 -20.47
N ILE A 454 3.50 0.91 -20.51
CA ILE A 454 4.62 1.85 -20.42
C ILE A 454 5.38 1.66 -19.11
N ILE A 455 4.67 1.59 -17.97
CA ILE A 455 5.29 1.35 -16.66
C ILE A 455 6.05 0.02 -16.64
N LEU A 456 5.40 -1.05 -17.10
CA LEU A 456 5.97 -2.39 -17.10
C LEU A 456 7.27 -2.43 -17.90
N VAL A 457 7.26 -1.86 -19.11
CA VAL A 457 8.44 -1.80 -19.98
C VAL A 457 9.52 -0.91 -19.38
N PHE A 458 9.14 0.29 -18.90
CA PHE A 458 10.09 1.25 -18.35
C PHE A 458 10.84 0.71 -17.13
N TYR A 459 10.12 0.15 -16.13
CA TYR A 459 10.77 -0.42 -14.94
C TYR A 459 11.59 -1.65 -15.25
N THR A 460 11.15 -2.49 -16.19
CA THR A 460 11.93 -3.66 -16.62
C THR A 460 13.24 -3.23 -17.29
N LEU A 461 13.19 -2.29 -18.23
CA LEU A 461 14.40 -1.81 -18.92
C LEU A 461 15.34 -1.05 -17.97
N ALA A 462 14.79 -0.31 -17.03
CA ALA A 462 15.59 0.39 -16.01
C ALA A 462 16.32 -0.57 -15.09
N GLN A 463 15.67 -1.66 -14.66
CA GLN A 463 16.28 -2.68 -13.81
C GLN A 463 17.46 -3.39 -14.49
N PHE A 464 17.39 -3.62 -15.80
CA PHE A 464 18.49 -4.21 -16.57
C PHE A 464 19.54 -3.18 -17.01
N GLY A 465 19.47 -1.93 -16.56
CA GLY A 465 20.45 -0.88 -16.87
C GLY A 465 20.42 -0.38 -18.31
N ILE A 466 19.38 -0.76 -19.09
CA ILE A 466 19.19 -0.32 -20.47
C ILE A 466 18.76 1.17 -20.50
N ILE A 467 17.99 1.58 -19.51
CA ILE A 467 17.59 2.98 -19.32
C ILE A 467 18.12 3.41 -17.95
N LYS A 468 18.84 4.53 -17.88
CA LYS A 468 19.26 5.12 -16.59
C LYS A 468 18.09 5.89 -15.99
N TYR A 469 17.80 5.62 -14.70
CA TYR A 469 16.89 6.42 -13.87
C TYR A 469 17.37 7.87 -13.79
#